data_724c849ebbfbc79f5e3ddfd322328279
#
_entry.id   724c849ebbfbc79f5e3ddfd322328279
#
_cell.length_a   1.000
_cell.length_b   1.000
_cell.length_c   1.000
_cell.angle_alpha   90.00
_cell.angle_beta   90.00
_cell.angle_gamma   90.00
#
_symmetry.space_group_name_H-M   'P 1'
#
loop_
_entity.id
_entity.type
_entity.pdbx_description
1 polymer ?
#
loop_
_entity_poly.entity_id
_entity_poly.type
_entity_poly.pdbx_seq_one_letter_code
_entity_poly.pdbx_strand_id
1 'polypeptide(L)'
;MGRHRRVQPSPGARLRQPIRRAAGVAGTTIVLTGTVTLAGTVVTSPAAVAAAQTRVMILGDSVTHQTAGDYTWRYRLAQHLSLSAPGAVDFVGDRIDVWDNTANTAGSNDYVDAWFDRDHHSIWGDATRTERDAVEGLLRATPADVLIVALGANDLTYFSTPQQAADDMLALINNARRVNPDIDVVVAQVLDRTDYTGGRNLQPQATAYNTLLDQQLGNWQTATSKVVVARDYADWNPYQHTWDGSHPNPTGDFVIARGVANALAQLGIGTAFGPLYGTVPWPGTGRAVTAVGKPGQHTLTWAATPGASAYLVEQRVLSYGEQTFYRLPYPLAAKPGTNTWTTGTLPAGLRSEYRIVPVKGSMIGQAGPSGTATAQ
;
A
#
# COMPACT_ATOMS: atom_id res chain seq x y z
N MET A 1 -19.65 26.48 -18.41
CA MET A 1 -18.55 27.42 -18.04
C MET A 1 -18.64 27.71 -16.56
N GLY A 2 -17.88 27.01 -15.74
CA GLY A 2 -17.81 27.18 -14.26
C GLY A 2 -16.35 27.10 -13.83
N ARG A 3 -15.79 28.22 -13.43
CA ARG A 3 -14.40 28.33 -12.98
C ARG A 3 -14.29 27.73 -11.56
N HIS A 4 -13.58 26.62 -11.39
CA HIS A 4 -13.17 26.17 -10.07
C HIS A 4 -11.99 27.01 -9.56
N ARG A 5 -12.22 27.75 -8.48
CA ARG A 5 -11.17 28.42 -7.70
C ARG A 5 -10.36 27.37 -6.92
N ARG A 6 -9.05 27.34 -7.14
CA ARG A 6 -8.10 26.67 -6.25
C ARG A 6 -8.04 27.40 -4.92
N VAL A 7 -8.28 26.70 -3.84
CA VAL A 7 -7.99 27.17 -2.47
C VAL A 7 -6.59 26.64 -2.13
N GLN A 8 -5.66 27.56 -1.89
CA GLN A 8 -4.32 27.23 -1.34
C GLN A 8 -4.43 27.12 0.18
N PRO A 9 -3.81 26.11 0.82
CA PRO A 9 -3.68 26.09 2.28
C PRO A 9 -2.50 26.96 2.73
N SER A 10 -2.73 27.70 3.82
CA SER A 10 -1.75 28.53 4.52
C SER A 10 -0.73 27.70 5.29
N PRO A 11 0.53 28.15 5.48
CA PRO A 11 1.56 27.40 6.19
C PRO A 11 1.34 27.46 7.71
N GLY A 12 1.01 26.31 8.30
CA GLY A 12 0.94 26.10 9.75
C GLY A 12 2.31 25.85 10.37
N ALA A 13 2.62 26.60 11.43
CA ALA A 13 3.87 26.57 12.17
C ALA A 13 4.15 25.20 12.81
N ARG A 14 5.36 24.69 12.60
CA ARG A 14 5.86 23.46 13.26
C ARG A 14 6.24 23.77 14.71
N LEU A 15 5.51 23.20 15.66
CA LEU A 15 5.94 23.09 17.06
C LEU A 15 6.80 21.82 17.22
N ARG A 16 8.07 22.01 17.51
CA ARG A 16 9.00 20.93 17.87
C ARG A 16 8.71 20.49 19.32
N GLN A 17 8.39 19.23 19.54
CA GLN A 17 8.38 18.62 20.88
C GLN A 17 9.77 18.03 21.20
N PRO A 18 10.29 18.19 22.43
CA PRO A 18 11.58 17.66 22.81
C PRO A 18 11.52 16.16 23.16
N ILE A 19 12.44 15.39 22.63
CA ILE A 19 12.67 13.97 22.95
C ILE A 19 13.15 13.86 24.40
N ARG A 20 12.40 13.18 25.25
CA ARG A 20 12.87 12.79 26.60
C ARG A 20 13.77 11.57 26.49
N ARG A 21 15.03 11.73 26.83
CA ARG A 21 15.98 10.61 27.03
C ARG A 21 15.62 9.88 28.32
N ALA A 22 15.47 8.56 28.22
CA ALA A 22 15.37 7.70 29.40
C ALA A 22 16.75 7.52 30.03
N ALA A 23 16.83 7.72 31.35
CA ALA A 23 18.04 7.53 32.15
C ALA A 23 18.28 6.04 32.41
N GLY A 24 19.47 5.56 32.07
CA GLY A 24 19.90 4.21 32.37
C GLY A 24 20.21 4.03 33.85
N VAL A 25 19.82 2.90 34.41
CA VAL A 25 20.14 2.44 35.78
C VAL A 25 21.58 1.92 35.78
N ALA A 26 22.43 2.51 36.62
CA ALA A 26 23.78 2.04 36.87
C ALA A 26 23.77 0.83 37.83
N GLY A 27 24.13 -0.33 37.33
CA GLY A 27 24.42 -1.51 38.18
C GLY A 27 25.89 -1.50 38.61
N THR A 28 26.12 -1.50 39.93
CA THR A 28 27.45 -1.54 40.53
C THR A 28 27.98 -2.97 40.52
N THR A 29 29.02 -3.23 39.75
CA THR A 29 29.73 -4.52 39.73
C THR A 29 30.98 -4.39 40.61
N ILE A 30 31.10 -5.23 41.62
CA ILE A 30 32.29 -5.36 42.47
C ILE A 30 33.33 -6.18 41.72
N VAL A 31 34.50 -5.59 41.44
CA VAL A 31 35.64 -6.27 40.80
C VAL A 31 36.60 -6.75 41.87
N LEU A 32 36.76 -8.08 41.97
CA LEU A 32 37.91 -8.68 42.69
C LEU A 32 39.14 -8.62 41.78
N THR A 33 40.16 -7.91 42.21
CA THR A 33 41.47 -7.83 41.56
C THR A 33 42.34 -9.06 41.86
N GLY A 34 42.46 -9.95 40.86
CA GLY A 34 43.52 -10.94 40.81
C GLY A 34 44.46 -10.56 39.66
N THR A 35 45.70 -10.13 40.00
CA THR A 35 46.73 -9.83 39.02
C THR A 35 47.32 -11.13 38.45
N VAL A 36 46.95 -11.45 37.19
CA VAL A 36 47.68 -12.39 36.34
C VAL A 36 48.23 -11.61 35.14
N THR A 37 49.52 -11.37 35.12
CA THR A 37 50.19 -10.75 33.97
C THR A 37 50.40 -11.80 32.89
N LEU A 38 49.50 -11.86 31.93
CA LEU A 38 49.67 -12.50 30.63
C LEU A 38 49.84 -11.37 29.59
N ALA A 39 51.05 -11.28 29.01
CA ALA A 39 51.26 -10.44 27.83
C ALA A 39 50.50 -11.05 26.63
N GLY A 40 49.22 -10.69 26.50
CA GLY A 40 48.38 -11.02 25.37
C GLY A 40 48.32 -9.83 24.42
N THR A 41 48.74 -10.00 23.19
CA THR A 41 48.51 -9.06 22.12
C THR A 41 47.00 -8.87 21.97
N VAL A 42 46.48 -7.70 22.29
CA VAL A 42 45.09 -7.30 22.02
C VAL A 42 44.97 -7.18 20.51
N VAL A 43 44.46 -8.22 19.88
CA VAL A 43 43.97 -8.13 18.49
C VAL A 43 42.67 -7.35 18.56
N THR A 44 42.73 -6.06 18.34
CA THR A 44 41.53 -5.26 18.10
C THR A 44 40.99 -5.66 16.73
N SER A 45 39.98 -6.51 16.70
CA SER A 45 39.19 -6.68 15.46
C SER A 45 38.66 -5.31 15.04
N PRO A 46 38.88 -4.88 13.79
CA PRO A 46 38.24 -3.65 13.31
C PRO A 46 36.72 -3.80 13.49
N ALA A 47 36.09 -2.82 14.10
CA ALA A 47 34.65 -2.75 14.15
C ALA A 47 34.16 -2.81 12.71
N ALA A 48 33.34 -3.82 12.40
CA ALA A 48 32.71 -3.92 11.09
C ALA A 48 31.92 -2.61 10.88
N VAL A 49 32.35 -1.80 9.94
CA VAL A 49 31.55 -0.66 9.48
C VAL A 49 30.28 -1.27 8.93
N ALA A 50 29.12 -0.96 9.54
CA ALA A 50 27.85 -1.39 9.01
C ALA A 50 27.75 -0.89 7.56
N ALA A 51 27.50 -1.80 6.63
CA ALA A 51 27.29 -1.42 5.24
C ALA A 51 26.15 -0.38 5.18
N ALA A 52 26.33 0.65 4.37
CA ALA A 52 25.27 1.64 4.18
C ALA A 52 24.02 0.93 3.63
N GLN A 53 22.85 1.26 4.19
CA GLN A 53 21.58 0.72 3.71
C GLN A 53 21.30 1.25 2.30
N THR A 54 20.70 0.41 1.46
CA THR A 54 20.18 0.82 0.16
C THR A 54 18.87 1.56 0.37
N ARG A 55 18.82 2.81 -0.04
CA ARG A 55 17.61 3.64 0.04
C ARG A 55 16.69 3.29 -1.12
N VAL A 56 15.50 2.81 -0.80
CA VAL A 56 14.49 2.36 -1.77
C VAL A 56 13.27 3.26 -1.70
N MET A 57 12.98 4.00 -2.76
CA MET A 57 11.76 4.80 -2.87
C MET A 57 10.70 4.06 -3.67
N ILE A 58 9.47 4.04 -3.17
CA ILE A 58 8.32 3.43 -3.82
C ILE A 58 7.38 4.53 -4.32
N LEU A 59 7.31 4.72 -5.65
CA LEU A 59 6.32 5.55 -6.32
C LEU A 59 5.12 4.70 -6.72
N GLY A 60 3.91 5.20 -6.49
CA GLY A 60 2.72 4.46 -6.88
C GLY A 60 1.42 5.24 -6.77
N ASP A 61 0.37 4.63 -7.26
CA ASP A 61 -1.00 5.13 -7.19
C ASP A 61 -1.78 4.52 -5.99
N SER A 62 -3.10 4.42 -6.10
CA SER A 62 -3.98 3.82 -5.08
C SER A 62 -3.66 2.36 -4.77
N VAL A 63 -3.16 1.59 -5.75
CA VAL A 63 -2.74 0.19 -5.56
C VAL A 63 -1.55 0.08 -4.61
N THR A 64 -0.73 1.11 -4.54
CA THR A 64 0.45 1.19 -3.67
C THR A 64 0.18 1.96 -2.39
N HIS A 65 -0.58 3.06 -2.44
CA HIS A 65 -1.01 3.82 -1.27
C HIS A 65 -1.82 2.94 -0.31
N GLN A 66 -2.78 2.17 -0.86
CA GLN A 66 -3.66 1.23 -0.17
C GLN A 66 -4.56 1.84 0.91
N THR A 67 -5.25 1.00 1.67
CA THR A 67 -6.34 1.45 2.54
C THR A 67 -6.07 1.15 4.01
N ALA A 68 -6.61 2.02 4.86
CA ALA A 68 -6.58 1.85 6.31
C ALA A 68 -7.24 0.53 6.71
N GLY A 69 -6.63 -0.18 7.66
CA GLY A 69 -7.08 -1.49 8.13
C GLY A 69 -6.55 -2.67 7.31
N ASP A 70 -5.68 -2.42 6.35
CA ASP A 70 -4.98 -3.43 5.57
C ASP A 70 -3.50 -3.57 5.99
N TYR A 71 -2.85 -4.66 5.57
CA TYR A 71 -1.40 -4.83 5.74
C TYR A 71 -0.64 -3.95 4.77
N THR A 72 -1.02 -3.91 3.51
CA THR A 72 -0.36 -3.40 2.31
C THR A 72 0.69 -4.36 1.71
N TRP A 73 0.84 -4.35 0.39
CA TRP A 73 1.91 -5.11 -0.24
C TRP A 73 3.31 -4.60 0.16
N ARG A 74 3.44 -3.31 0.53
CA ARG A 74 4.67 -2.71 1.05
C ARG A 74 5.09 -3.36 2.37
N TYR A 75 4.13 -3.65 3.27
CA TYR A 75 4.38 -4.43 4.48
C TYR A 75 4.89 -5.84 4.14
N ARG A 76 4.26 -6.52 3.16
CA ARG A 76 4.67 -7.88 2.75
C ARG A 76 6.08 -7.90 2.18
N LEU A 77 6.43 -6.89 1.39
CA LEU A 77 7.78 -6.69 0.89
C LEU A 77 8.78 -6.45 2.04
N ALA A 78 8.47 -5.51 2.95
CA ALA A 78 9.32 -5.22 4.11
C ALA A 78 9.53 -6.45 5.00
N GLN A 79 8.48 -7.24 5.24
CA GLN A 79 8.56 -8.50 5.98
C GLN A 79 9.49 -9.50 5.29
N HIS A 80 9.40 -9.66 3.98
CA HIS A 80 10.29 -10.52 3.22
C HIS A 80 11.75 -10.02 3.29
N LEU A 81 11.98 -8.73 3.07
CA LEU A 81 13.32 -8.14 3.10
C LEU A 81 13.95 -8.18 4.49
N SER A 82 13.16 -8.08 5.56
CA SER A 82 13.68 -8.23 6.93
C SER A 82 14.28 -9.61 7.20
N LEU A 83 13.87 -10.63 6.46
CA LEU A 83 14.37 -12.00 6.54
C LEU A 83 15.47 -12.28 5.52
N SER A 84 15.34 -11.77 4.29
CA SER A 84 16.22 -12.10 3.17
C SER A 84 17.40 -11.12 3.00
N ALA A 85 17.29 -9.91 3.54
CA ALA A 85 18.32 -8.86 3.53
C ALA A 85 18.25 -8.01 4.82
N PRO A 86 18.44 -8.60 6.02
CA PRO A 86 18.20 -7.93 7.28
C PRO A 86 19.09 -6.67 7.43
N GLY A 87 18.43 -5.52 7.63
CA GLY A 87 19.10 -4.23 7.81
C GLY A 87 19.76 -3.65 6.55
N ALA A 88 19.54 -4.24 5.36
CA ALA A 88 20.15 -3.78 4.12
C ALA A 88 19.34 -2.71 3.37
N VAL A 89 18.07 -2.56 3.70
CA VAL A 89 17.13 -1.65 3.02
C VAL A 89 16.62 -0.59 3.99
N ASP A 90 16.53 0.63 3.49
CA ASP A 90 15.91 1.81 4.10
C ASP A 90 14.86 2.30 3.10
N PHE A 91 13.57 2.17 3.43
CA PHE A 91 12.54 2.75 2.59
C PHE A 91 12.51 4.26 2.81
N VAL A 92 12.45 5.02 1.72
CA VAL A 92 12.47 6.47 1.78
C VAL A 92 11.29 7.07 1.01
N GLY A 93 10.81 8.21 1.47
CA GLY A 93 9.68 8.91 0.84
C GLY A 93 9.24 10.11 1.67
N ASP A 94 8.24 10.82 1.19
CA ASP A 94 7.66 11.97 1.88
C ASP A 94 6.32 11.65 2.56
N ARG A 95 5.88 10.37 2.50
CA ARG A 95 4.62 9.86 3.03
C ARG A 95 4.83 8.61 3.85
N ILE A 96 3.91 8.39 4.81
CA ILE A 96 3.86 7.20 5.67
C ILE A 96 2.43 6.67 5.83
N ASP A 97 1.47 7.26 5.13
CA ASP A 97 0.04 7.07 5.35
C ASP A 97 -0.59 6.07 4.38
N VAL A 98 -1.83 5.73 4.68
CA VAL A 98 -2.77 4.98 3.83
C VAL A 98 -4.08 5.77 3.68
N TRP A 99 -4.92 5.35 2.73
CA TRP A 99 -6.22 5.94 2.45
C TRP A 99 -7.29 5.47 3.44
N ASP A 100 -8.01 6.38 4.09
CA ASP A 100 -9.18 6.06 4.92
C ASP A 100 -10.46 6.05 4.06
N ASN A 101 -10.99 4.86 3.79
CA ASN A 101 -12.23 4.69 3.03
C ASN A 101 -13.47 5.22 3.77
N THR A 102 -13.42 5.37 5.09
CA THR A 102 -14.53 5.93 5.87
C THR A 102 -14.57 7.46 5.75
N ALA A 103 -13.42 8.10 5.87
CA ALA A 103 -13.27 9.53 5.74
C ALA A 103 -13.11 9.98 4.27
N ASN A 104 -12.86 9.05 3.36
CA ASN A 104 -12.58 9.27 1.95
C ASN A 104 -11.42 10.27 1.74
N THR A 105 -10.32 10.03 2.45
CA THR A 105 -9.15 10.91 2.44
C THR A 105 -7.85 10.14 2.74
N ALA A 106 -6.73 10.70 2.33
CA ALA A 106 -5.40 10.28 2.74
C ALA A 106 -5.08 10.72 4.17
N GLY A 107 -3.97 10.22 4.74
CA GLY A 107 -3.43 10.67 6.03
C GLY A 107 -3.72 9.72 7.19
N SER A 108 -4.34 8.56 6.96
CA SER A 108 -4.51 7.55 7.99
C SER A 108 -3.20 6.80 8.27
N ASN A 109 -2.96 6.48 9.54
CA ASN A 109 -1.87 5.61 9.97
C ASN A 109 -2.37 4.26 10.50
N ASP A 110 -3.62 3.91 10.23
CA ASP A 110 -4.29 2.71 10.73
C ASP A 110 -3.93 1.49 9.87
N TYR A 111 -2.67 1.09 9.89
CA TYR A 111 -2.20 -0.19 9.35
C TYR A 111 -2.62 -1.35 10.24
N VAL A 112 -2.79 -2.56 9.68
CA VAL A 112 -2.97 -3.77 10.51
C VAL A 112 -1.74 -4.02 11.37
N ASP A 113 -0.56 -3.86 10.78
CA ASP A 113 0.73 -3.94 11.47
C ASP A 113 1.63 -2.82 10.96
N ALA A 114 2.04 -1.93 11.86
CA ALA A 114 2.80 -0.73 11.55
C ALA A 114 4.27 -0.81 12.02
N TRP A 115 4.78 -2.02 12.29
CA TRP A 115 6.16 -2.19 12.76
C TRP A 115 7.23 -1.94 11.69
N PHE A 116 6.86 -1.97 10.41
CA PHE A 116 7.78 -1.82 9.30
C PHE A 116 8.09 -0.35 8.99
N ASP A 117 9.15 -0.13 8.22
CA ASP A 117 9.47 1.16 7.63
C ASP A 117 8.41 1.50 6.56
N ARG A 118 7.62 2.54 6.82
CA ARG A 118 6.41 2.88 6.05
C ARG A 118 6.63 3.95 5.01
N ASP A 119 7.84 4.44 4.88
CA ASP A 119 8.15 5.55 3.98
C ASP A 119 7.88 5.16 2.51
N HIS A 120 7.22 6.05 1.79
CA HIS A 120 6.88 5.88 0.38
C HIS A 120 6.54 7.22 -0.28
N HIS A 121 6.40 7.23 -1.60
CA HIS A 121 5.78 8.30 -2.37
C HIS A 121 4.66 7.71 -3.23
N SER A 122 3.51 7.45 -2.64
CA SER A 122 2.36 6.91 -3.36
C SER A 122 1.14 7.77 -3.08
N ILE A 123 0.43 8.15 -4.15
CA ILE A 123 -0.69 9.08 -4.10
C ILE A 123 -1.90 8.46 -4.77
N TRP A 124 -3.04 8.43 -4.08
CA TRP A 124 -4.28 7.91 -4.62
C TRP A 124 -4.69 8.65 -5.90
N GLY A 125 -4.88 7.91 -6.99
CA GLY A 125 -5.26 8.47 -8.29
C GLY A 125 -4.12 8.99 -9.15
N ASP A 126 -2.88 8.81 -8.71
CA ASP A 126 -1.71 9.29 -9.43
C ASP A 126 -1.41 8.51 -10.72
N ALA A 127 -0.57 9.08 -11.56
CA ALA A 127 -0.24 8.58 -12.90
C ALA A 127 1.24 8.81 -13.24
N THR A 128 1.82 7.94 -14.07
CA THR A 128 3.22 8.04 -14.53
C THR A 128 3.52 9.40 -15.14
N ARG A 129 2.60 9.94 -15.93
CA ARG A 129 2.75 11.25 -16.57
C ARG A 129 2.89 12.41 -15.57
N THR A 130 2.31 12.29 -14.38
CA THR A 130 2.43 13.30 -13.31
C THR A 130 3.80 13.19 -12.66
N GLU A 131 4.16 11.98 -12.25
CA GLU A 131 5.41 11.72 -11.57
C GLU A 131 6.64 11.87 -12.48
N ARG A 132 6.50 11.66 -13.79
CA ARG A 132 7.53 11.97 -14.78
C ARG A 132 8.10 13.37 -14.60
N ASP A 133 7.22 14.34 -14.38
CA ASP A 133 7.60 15.76 -14.26
C ASP A 133 8.01 16.14 -12.83
N ALA A 134 7.63 15.34 -11.82
CA ALA A 134 7.88 15.61 -10.40
C ALA A 134 9.13 14.92 -9.83
N VAL A 135 9.54 13.79 -10.41
CA VAL A 135 10.55 12.87 -9.84
C VAL A 135 11.91 13.54 -9.56
N GLU A 136 12.35 14.51 -10.37
CA GLU A 136 13.61 15.22 -10.12
C GLU A 136 13.55 16.00 -8.79
N GLY A 137 12.45 16.71 -8.55
CA GLY A 137 12.23 17.46 -7.31
C GLY A 137 12.16 16.54 -6.10
N LEU A 138 11.46 15.43 -6.24
CA LEU A 138 11.31 14.41 -5.21
C LEU A 138 12.66 13.80 -4.82
N LEU A 139 13.46 13.34 -5.79
CA LEU A 139 14.77 12.72 -5.53
C LEU A 139 15.81 13.72 -5.01
N ARG A 140 15.69 15.01 -5.33
CA ARG A 140 16.54 16.06 -4.71
C ARG A 140 16.19 16.28 -3.24
N ALA A 141 14.92 16.18 -2.88
CA ALA A 141 14.44 16.33 -1.50
C ALA A 141 14.69 15.06 -0.67
N THR A 142 14.49 13.89 -1.27
CA THR A 142 14.61 12.57 -0.63
C THR A 142 15.41 11.65 -1.54
N PRO A 143 16.74 11.62 -1.43
CA PRO A 143 17.60 10.81 -2.30
C PRO A 143 17.33 9.31 -2.15
N ALA A 144 17.31 8.60 -3.28
CA ALA A 144 17.17 7.14 -3.34
C ALA A 144 18.27 6.51 -4.22
N ASP A 145 18.58 5.24 -3.94
CA ASP A 145 19.51 4.41 -4.70
C ASP A 145 18.74 3.48 -5.66
N VAL A 146 17.51 3.11 -5.27
CA VAL A 146 16.59 2.31 -6.08
C VAL A 146 15.21 3.00 -6.09
N LEU A 147 14.62 3.08 -7.28
CA LEU A 147 13.28 3.60 -7.49
C LEU A 147 12.36 2.45 -7.92
N ILE A 148 11.32 2.14 -7.15
CA ILE A 148 10.25 1.23 -7.54
C ILE A 148 9.11 2.08 -8.08
N VAL A 149 8.73 1.88 -9.35
CA VAL A 149 7.64 2.60 -10.00
C VAL A 149 6.48 1.65 -10.26
N ALA A 150 5.42 1.76 -9.45
CA ALA A 150 4.18 0.99 -9.55
C ALA A 150 3.05 1.91 -10.01
N LEU A 151 3.18 2.42 -11.22
CA LEU A 151 2.28 3.36 -11.90
C LEU A 151 1.90 2.86 -13.28
N GLY A 152 0.97 3.53 -13.94
CA GLY A 152 0.54 3.25 -15.31
C GLY A 152 -0.92 2.84 -15.42
N ALA A 153 -1.52 2.30 -14.37
CA ALA A 153 -2.92 1.88 -14.41
C ALA A 153 -3.89 3.05 -14.66
N ASN A 154 -3.65 4.19 -14.00
CA ASN A 154 -4.45 5.40 -14.22
C ASN A 154 -4.15 6.06 -15.57
N ASP A 155 -2.88 5.99 -16.03
CA ASP A 155 -2.52 6.43 -17.38
C ASP A 155 -3.35 5.70 -18.43
N LEU A 156 -3.34 4.36 -18.41
CA LEU A 156 -4.04 3.52 -19.38
C LEU A 156 -5.57 3.62 -19.25
N THR A 157 -6.08 3.87 -18.04
CA THR A 157 -7.52 4.00 -17.83
C THR A 157 -8.08 5.33 -18.35
N TYR A 158 -7.34 6.43 -18.17
CA TYR A 158 -7.89 7.78 -18.31
C TYR A 158 -7.17 8.68 -19.30
N PHE A 159 -5.88 8.45 -19.57
CA PHE A 159 -5.04 9.48 -20.17
C PHE A 159 -4.24 9.06 -21.39
N SER A 160 -3.75 7.81 -21.44
CA SER A 160 -2.68 7.43 -22.36
C SER A 160 -2.96 6.14 -23.10
N THR A 161 -2.44 6.03 -24.31
CA THR A 161 -2.28 4.75 -24.99
C THR A 161 -1.13 3.95 -24.34
N PRO A 162 -1.05 2.63 -24.53
CA PRO A 162 0.07 1.83 -24.03
C PRO A 162 1.45 2.37 -24.43
N GLN A 163 1.61 2.84 -25.67
CA GLN A 163 2.88 3.41 -26.12
C GLN A 163 3.19 4.73 -25.39
N GLN A 164 2.22 5.64 -25.25
CA GLN A 164 2.43 6.88 -24.53
C GLN A 164 2.79 6.65 -23.06
N ALA A 165 2.15 5.66 -22.41
CA ALA A 165 2.49 5.29 -21.04
C ALA A 165 3.93 4.72 -20.92
N ALA A 166 4.38 3.94 -21.90
CA ALA A 166 5.76 3.46 -21.97
C ALA A 166 6.77 4.59 -22.22
N ASP A 167 6.43 5.54 -23.08
CA ASP A 167 7.27 6.73 -23.35
C ASP A 167 7.36 7.62 -22.10
N ASP A 168 6.25 7.81 -21.36
CA ASP A 168 6.23 8.54 -20.09
C ASP A 168 7.04 7.83 -19.00
N MET A 169 6.99 6.51 -18.94
CA MET A 169 7.81 5.71 -18.02
C MET A 169 9.31 5.88 -18.32
N LEU A 170 9.72 5.78 -19.58
CA LEU A 170 11.11 6.02 -19.97
C LEU A 170 11.56 7.45 -19.65
N ALA A 171 10.69 8.44 -19.86
CA ALA A 171 10.98 9.83 -19.53
C ALA A 171 11.13 10.03 -18.01
N LEU A 172 10.30 9.37 -17.18
CA LEU A 172 10.41 9.36 -15.71
C LEU A 172 11.78 8.81 -15.30
N ILE A 173 12.18 7.66 -15.83
CA ILE A 173 13.48 7.02 -15.57
C ILE A 173 14.63 7.97 -15.92
N ASN A 174 14.58 8.59 -17.11
CA ASN A 174 15.61 9.53 -17.54
C ASN A 174 15.65 10.80 -16.67
N ASN A 175 14.52 11.27 -16.19
CA ASN A 175 14.47 12.40 -15.25
C ASN A 175 15.04 12.03 -13.89
N ALA A 176 14.78 10.81 -13.39
CA ALA A 176 15.40 10.30 -12.16
C ALA A 176 16.94 10.23 -12.29
N ARG A 177 17.46 9.78 -13.43
CA ARG A 177 18.90 9.72 -13.74
C ARG A 177 19.59 11.07 -13.81
N ARG A 178 18.85 12.16 -14.08
CA ARG A 178 19.44 13.52 -14.00
C ARG A 178 19.81 13.92 -12.58
N VAL A 179 19.18 13.30 -11.57
CA VAL A 179 19.49 13.52 -10.15
C VAL A 179 20.49 12.50 -9.65
N ASN A 180 20.27 11.22 -9.95
CA ASN A 180 21.16 10.13 -9.60
C ASN A 180 21.42 9.25 -10.86
N PRO A 181 22.56 9.42 -11.55
CA PRO A 181 22.85 8.65 -12.76
C PRO A 181 22.98 7.13 -12.54
N ASP A 182 23.20 6.72 -11.31
CA ASP A 182 23.41 5.32 -10.91
C ASP A 182 22.14 4.70 -10.29
N ILE A 183 20.99 5.41 -10.31
CA ILE A 183 19.75 4.93 -9.73
C ILE A 183 19.25 3.68 -10.46
N ASP A 184 19.11 2.57 -9.75
CA ASP A 184 18.46 1.38 -10.29
C ASP A 184 16.93 1.55 -10.25
N VAL A 185 16.22 0.96 -11.22
CA VAL A 185 14.77 1.12 -11.33
C VAL A 185 14.09 -0.23 -11.44
N VAL A 186 13.08 -0.43 -10.61
CA VAL A 186 12.10 -1.52 -10.73
C VAL A 186 10.83 -0.93 -11.31
N VAL A 187 10.42 -1.38 -12.51
CA VAL A 187 9.14 -1.01 -13.11
C VAL A 187 8.15 -2.15 -12.85
N ALA A 188 7.07 -1.89 -12.12
CA ALA A 188 6.02 -2.87 -11.93
C ALA A 188 5.17 -2.99 -13.20
N GLN A 189 4.77 -4.22 -13.55
CA GLN A 189 3.78 -4.45 -14.58
C GLN A 189 2.43 -3.82 -14.18
N VAL A 190 1.68 -3.29 -15.13
CA VAL A 190 0.33 -2.82 -14.88
C VAL A 190 -0.59 -4.01 -14.72
N LEU A 191 -1.27 -4.05 -13.59
CA LEU A 191 -2.22 -5.11 -13.22
C LEU A 191 -3.56 -4.90 -13.90
N ASP A 192 -4.19 -6.00 -14.29
CA ASP A 192 -5.53 -5.99 -14.84
C ASP A 192 -6.55 -5.55 -13.79
N ARG A 193 -7.62 -4.88 -14.26
CA ARG A 193 -8.76 -4.45 -13.45
C ARG A 193 -10.04 -4.99 -14.04
N THR A 194 -10.98 -5.39 -13.19
CA THR A 194 -12.36 -5.60 -13.63
C THR A 194 -13.02 -4.25 -13.84
N ASP A 195 -14.20 -4.28 -14.43
CA ASP A 195 -15.01 -3.10 -14.70
C ASP A 195 -15.45 -2.38 -13.41
N TYR A 196 -14.56 -1.56 -12.87
CA TYR A 196 -14.79 -0.76 -11.68
C TYR A 196 -15.61 0.52 -11.96
N THR A 197 -15.57 1.05 -13.20
CA THR A 197 -16.12 2.36 -13.54
C THR A 197 -17.01 2.36 -14.78
N GLY A 198 -17.81 1.32 -14.99
CA GLY A 198 -18.81 1.31 -16.07
C GLY A 198 -18.30 0.77 -17.40
N GLY A 199 -17.76 -0.43 -17.46
CA GLY A 199 -17.52 -1.18 -18.68
C GLY A 199 -16.11 -1.12 -19.26
N ARG A 200 -15.11 -0.70 -18.50
CA ARG A 200 -13.73 -0.65 -18.99
C ARG A 200 -12.87 -1.75 -18.39
N ASN A 201 -12.78 -2.85 -19.11
CA ASN A 201 -11.74 -3.85 -18.87
C ASN A 201 -10.38 -3.25 -19.27
N LEU A 202 -9.45 -3.14 -18.31
CA LEU A 202 -8.11 -2.62 -18.55
C LEU A 202 -7.19 -3.65 -19.23
N GLN A 203 -7.59 -4.92 -19.24
CA GLN A 203 -6.75 -6.04 -19.65
C GLN A 203 -6.09 -5.86 -21.03
N PRO A 204 -6.76 -5.42 -22.10
CA PRO A 204 -6.10 -5.25 -23.40
C PRO A 204 -4.97 -4.20 -23.36
N GLN A 205 -5.19 -3.08 -22.68
CA GLN A 205 -4.21 -2.00 -22.55
C GLN A 205 -3.05 -2.41 -21.63
N ALA A 206 -3.34 -3.07 -20.50
CA ALA A 206 -2.32 -3.59 -19.59
C ALA A 206 -1.44 -4.64 -20.28
N THR A 207 -2.03 -5.58 -21.02
CA THR A 207 -1.29 -6.58 -21.80
C THR A 207 -0.39 -5.92 -22.84
N ALA A 208 -0.91 -4.94 -23.59
CA ALA A 208 -0.15 -4.23 -24.60
C ALA A 208 1.02 -3.44 -23.97
N TYR A 209 0.77 -2.72 -22.87
CA TYR A 209 1.80 -1.99 -22.15
C TYR A 209 2.88 -2.93 -21.58
N ASN A 210 2.49 -3.99 -20.90
CA ASN A 210 3.44 -4.95 -20.35
C ASN A 210 4.29 -5.64 -21.42
N THR A 211 3.71 -5.87 -22.61
CA THR A 211 4.45 -6.36 -23.78
C THR A 211 5.49 -5.35 -24.27
N LEU A 212 5.14 -4.05 -24.30
CA LEU A 212 6.08 -2.98 -24.66
C LEU A 212 7.23 -2.88 -23.64
N LEU A 213 6.94 -3.00 -22.34
CA LEU A 213 7.99 -3.06 -21.32
C LEU A 213 8.99 -4.17 -21.64
N ASP A 214 8.51 -5.39 -21.89
CA ASP A 214 9.38 -6.55 -22.19
C ASP A 214 10.22 -6.35 -23.44
N GLN A 215 9.67 -5.69 -24.46
CA GLN A 215 10.38 -5.42 -25.72
C GLN A 215 11.40 -4.30 -25.60
N GLN A 216 11.15 -3.28 -24.78
CA GLN A 216 11.93 -2.05 -24.75
C GLN A 216 12.95 -2.00 -23.61
N LEU A 217 12.74 -2.79 -22.55
CA LEU A 217 13.54 -2.75 -21.32
C LEU A 217 15.06 -2.85 -21.58
N GLY A 218 15.46 -3.68 -22.54
CA GLY A 218 16.87 -3.82 -22.91
C GLY A 218 17.53 -2.51 -23.35
N ASN A 219 16.74 -1.62 -23.97
CA ASN A 219 17.21 -0.31 -24.44
C ASN A 219 17.18 0.77 -23.33
N TRP A 220 16.56 0.48 -22.20
CA TRP A 220 16.48 1.42 -21.08
C TRP A 220 17.64 1.28 -20.09
N GLN A 221 18.49 0.27 -20.27
CA GLN A 221 19.68 0.05 -19.46
C GLN A 221 20.76 1.10 -19.72
N THR A 222 21.53 1.43 -18.69
CA THR A 222 22.82 2.11 -18.83
C THR A 222 23.93 1.26 -18.19
N ALA A 223 25.18 1.70 -18.31
CA ALA A 223 26.29 0.98 -17.69
C ALA A 223 26.23 0.93 -16.16
N THR A 224 25.59 1.93 -15.53
CA THR A 224 25.58 2.11 -14.07
C THR A 224 24.16 2.09 -13.46
N SER A 225 23.12 2.11 -14.27
CA SER A 225 21.71 2.11 -13.82
C SER A 225 20.93 1.03 -14.54
N LYS A 226 20.55 0.00 -13.81
CA LYS A 226 19.73 -1.11 -14.29
C LYS A 226 18.26 -0.76 -14.24
N VAL A 227 17.49 -1.34 -15.17
CA VAL A 227 16.03 -1.31 -15.14
C VAL A 227 15.53 -2.75 -15.19
N VAL A 228 14.75 -3.15 -14.20
CA VAL A 228 14.16 -4.50 -14.11
C VAL A 228 12.65 -4.41 -14.00
N VAL A 229 11.94 -5.47 -14.40
CA VAL A 229 10.47 -5.52 -14.33
C VAL A 229 10.03 -6.40 -13.18
N ALA A 230 9.15 -5.88 -12.32
CA ALA A 230 8.41 -6.68 -11.37
C ALA A 230 7.28 -7.41 -12.11
N ARG A 231 7.42 -8.74 -12.23
CA ARG A 231 6.54 -9.61 -13.03
C ARG A 231 5.50 -10.27 -12.13
N ASP A 232 4.42 -9.55 -11.87
CA ASP A 232 3.29 -9.98 -11.06
C ASP A 232 2.01 -10.22 -11.88
N TYR A 233 1.95 -9.69 -13.11
CA TYR A 233 0.76 -9.75 -13.95
C TYR A 233 0.31 -11.18 -14.30
N ALA A 234 1.24 -12.10 -14.53
CA ALA A 234 0.91 -13.49 -14.90
C ALA A 234 0.16 -14.26 -13.80
N ASP A 235 0.40 -13.89 -12.55
CA ASP A 235 -0.25 -14.50 -11.38
C ASP A 235 -1.42 -13.68 -10.85
N TRP A 236 -1.73 -12.56 -11.50
CA TRP A 236 -2.79 -11.66 -11.08
C TRP A 236 -4.15 -12.08 -11.64
N ASN A 237 -5.14 -12.05 -10.76
CA ASN A 237 -6.55 -12.22 -11.11
C ASN A 237 -7.38 -11.20 -10.32
N PRO A 238 -7.94 -10.17 -10.95
CA PRO A 238 -8.63 -9.09 -10.25
C PRO A 238 -9.86 -9.57 -9.46
N TYR A 239 -10.50 -10.66 -9.85
CA TYR A 239 -11.64 -11.25 -9.12
C TYR A 239 -11.23 -11.92 -7.81
N GLN A 240 -9.97 -12.37 -7.69
CA GLN A 240 -9.44 -13.07 -6.52
C GLN A 240 -8.55 -12.18 -5.66
N HIS A 241 -7.84 -11.25 -6.28
CA HIS A 241 -6.75 -10.49 -5.68
C HIS A 241 -7.12 -9.05 -5.35
N THR A 242 -8.39 -8.65 -5.54
CA THR A 242 -8.85 -7.30 -5.22
C THR A 242 -10.07 -7.30 -4.31
N TRP A 243 -10.31 -6.15 -3.67
CA TRP A 243 -11.54 -5.88 -2.92
C TRP A 243 -12.71 -5.49 -3.84
N ASP A 244 -12.39 -4.73 -4.89
CA ASP A 244 -13.34 -3.98 -5.70
C ASP A 244 -13.12 -4.14 -7.22
N GLY A 245 -12.26 -5.06 -7.60
CA GLY A 245 -11.86 -5.25 -8.99
C GLY A 245 -10.62 -4.44 -9.41
N SER A 246 -10.09 -3.59 -8.51
CA SER A 246 -8.93 -2.73 -8.77
C SER A 246 -7.90 -2.75 -7.63
N HIS A 247 -8.34 -2.51 -6.40
CA HIS A 247 -7.46 -2.36 -5.25
C HIS A 247 -7.18 -3.70 -4.58
N PRO A 248 -5.91 -4.03 -4.31
CA PRO A 248 -5.53 -5.35 -3.83
C PRO A 248 -6.17 -5.67 -2.47
N ASN A 249 -6.53 -6.91 -2.31
CA ASN A 249 -6.86 -7.53 -1.05
C ASN A 249 -5.61 -8.25 -0.49
N PRO A 250 -5.64 -8.85 0.71
CA PRO A 250 -4.46 -9.49 1.30
C PRO A 250 -3.79 -10.57 0.45
N THR A 251 -4.52 -11.24 -0.46
CA THR A 251 -3.90 -12.18 -1.42
C THR A 251 -3.22 -11.46 -2.57
N GLY A 252 -3.82 -10.37 -3.04
CA GLY A 252 -3.22 -9.48 -4.04
C GLY A 252 -1.93 -8.82 -3.55
N ASP A 253 -1.89 -8.43 -2.28
CA ASP A 253 -0.68 -7.89 -1.66
C ASP A 253 0.52 -8.84 -1.77
N PHE A 254 0.31 -10.14 -1.59
CA PHE A 254 1.37 -11.12 -1.75
C PHE A 254 1.84 -11.26 -3.21
N VAL A 255 0.92 -11.18 -4.18
CA VAL A 255 1.26 -11.25 -5.61
C VAL A 255 2.17 -10.09 -5.98
N ILE A 256 1.78 -8.85 -5.62
CA ILE A 256 2.55 -7.65 -5.92
C ILE A 256 3.91 -7.68 -5.19
N ALA A 257 3.90 -7.93 -3.88
CA ALA A 257 5.13 -7.99 -3.09
C ALA A 257 6.13 -9.02 -3.64
N ARG A 258 5.65 -10.18 -4.12
CA ARG A 258 6.48 -11.20 -4.75
C ARG A 258 7.10 -10.72 -6.05
N GLY A 259 6.32 -10.10 -6.92
CA GLY A 259 6.81 -9.54 -8.18
C GLY A 259 7.92 -8.52 -7.94
N VAL A 260 7.71 -7.61 -7.00
CA VAL A 260 8.69 -6.56 -6.62
C VAL A 260 9.92 -7.18 -5.94
N ALA A 261 9.77 -8.12 -5.00
CA ALA A 261 10.90 -8.77 -4.34
C ALA A 261 11.77 -9.55 -5.33
N ASN A 262 11.15 -10.25 -6.30
CA ASN A 262 11.87 -10.97 -7.34
C ASN A 262 12.64 -10.03 -8.28
N ALA A 263 12.12 -8.82 -8.51
CA ALA A 263 12.84 -7.79 -9.28
C ALA A 263 14.00 -7.20 -8.47
N LEU A 264 13.82 -6.91 -7.18
CA LEU A 264 14.90 -6.46 -6.27
C LEU A 264 16.01 -7.50 -6.16
N ALA A 265 15.68 -8.79 -6.12
CA ALA A 265 16.69 -9.87 -6.12
C ALA A 265 17.56 -9.87 -7.38
N GLN A 266 17.06 -9.43 -8.55
CA GLN A 266 17.86 -9.26 -9.78
C GLN A 266 18.85 -8.09 -9.66
N LEU A 267 18.57 -7.13 -8.78
CA LEU A 267 19.48 -6.02 -8.43
C LEU A 267 20.46 -6.41 -7.30
N GLY A 268 20.35 -7.64 -6.75
CA GLY A 268 21.17 -8.12 -5.65
C GLY A 268 20.63 -7.74 -4.26
N ILE A 269 19.38 -7.29 -4.16
CA ILE A 269 18.73 -6.90 -2.91
C ILE A 269 17.76 -8.00 -2.48
N GLY A 270 18.08 -8.67 -1.38
CA GLY A 270 17.29 -9.80 -0.86
C GLY A 270 17.36 -11.05 -1.75
N THR A 271 16.37 -11.91 -1.61
CA THR A 271 16.22 -13.17 -2.37
C THR A 271 14.84 -13.24 -2.99
N ALA A 272 14.66 -14.18 -3.93
CA ALA A 272 13.35 -14.44 -4.51
C ALA A 272 12.31 -14.78 -3.43
N PHE A 273 11.10 -14.26 -3.60
CA PHE A 273 9.99 -14.48 -2.68
C PHE A 273 9.38 -15.87 -2.91
N GLY A 274 9.14 -16.61 -1.82
CA GLY A 274 8.61 -17.97 -1.85
C GLY A 274 7.14 -18.06 -2.32
N PRO A 275 6.50 -19.21 -2.09
CA PRO A 275 5.11 -19.44 -2.51
C PRO A 275 4.15 -18.48 -1.79
N LEU A 276 3.05 -18.13 -2.48
CA LEU A 276 1.99 -17.28 -1.94
C LEU A 276 1.21 -17.99 -0.84
N TYR A 277 0.80 -17.24 0.16
CA TYR A 277 -0.10 -17.73 1.22
C TYR A 277 -1.55 -17.34 0.87
N GLY A 278 -2.46 -18.31 1.02
CA GLY A 278 -3.89 -18.08 0.89
C GLY A 278 -4.49 -17.36 2.12
N THR A 279 -5.75 -16.94 1.99
CA THR A 279 -6.54 -16.45 3.13
C THR A 279 -6.90 -17.61 4.06
N VAL A 280 -6.84 -17.37 5.38
CA VAL A 280 -7.22 -18.35 6.40
C VAL A 280 -8.53 -17.90 7.04
N PRO A 281 -9.51 -18.79 7.25
CA PRO A 281 -10.72 -18.47 8.00
C PRO A 281 -10.39 -17.99 9.41
N TRP A 282 -11.11 -16.99 9.90
CA TRP A 282 -11.03 -16.50 11.27
C TRP A 282 -12.35 -16.75 11.99
N PRO A 283 -12.34 -17.26 13.25
CA PRO A 283 -13.57 -17.55 14.00
C PRO A 283 -14.32 -16.31 14.50
N GLY A 284 -13.78 -15.09 14.27
CA GLY A 284 -14.44 -13.85 14.65
C GLY A 284 -15.78 -13.67 13.95
N THR A 285 -16.81 -13.27 14.72
CA THR A 285 -18.16 -13.02 14.18
C THR A 285 -18.48 -11.54 14.31
N GLY A 286 -19.11 -10.98 13.28
CA GLY A 286 -19.58 -9.60 13.27
C GLY A 286 -20.59 -9.33 14.39
N ARG A 287 -20.57 -8.10 14.87
CA ARG A 287 -21.60 -7.62 15.83
C ARG A 287 -22.84 -7.21 15.09
N ALA A 288 -23.98 -7.20 15.81
CA ALA A 288 -25.22 -6.69 15.27
C ALA A 288 -25.06 -5.25 14.77
N VAL A 289 -25.58 -4.96 13.59
CA VAL A 289 -25.56 -3.63 13.00
C VAL A 289 -26.89 -2.92 13.31
N THR A 290 -26.80 -1.68 13.80
CA THR A 290 -27.92 -0.75 13.83
C THR A 290 -27.87 0.10 12.58
N ALA A 291 -28.89 0.00 11.73
CA ALA A 291 -29.02 0.78 10.51
C ALA A 291 -30.13 1.81 10.64
N VAL A 292 -29.84 3.07 10.35
CA VAL A 292 -30.78 4.20 10.46
C VAL A 292 -30.86 4.93 9.14
N GLY A 293 -32.10 5.12 8.64
CA GLY A 293 -32.36 5.96 7.46
C GLY A 293 -32.27 7.44 7.81
N LYS A 294 -31.62 8.19 6.93
CA LYS A 294 -31.52 9.64 6.92
C LYS A 294 -31.93 10.20 5.55
N PRO A 295 -32.15 11.51 5.41
CA PRO A 295 -32.38 12.09 4.08
C PRO A 295 -31.30 11.69 3.08
N GLY A 296 -31.67 10.88 2.09
CA GLY A 296 -30.79 10.39 1.04
C GLY A 296 -29.63 9.46 1.47
N GLN A 297 -29.65 8.89 2.69
CA GLN A 297 -28.54 8.07 3.19
C GLN A 297 -29.00 7.02 4.21
N HIS A 298 -28.18 5.98 4.42
CA HIS A 298 -28.23 5.09 5.57
C HIS A 298 -26.97 5.28 6.41
N THR A 299 -27.12 5.36 7.74
CA THR A 299 -26.02 5.33 8.70
C THR A 299 -26.04 4.00 9.44
N LEU A 300 -24.90 3.30 9.43
CA LEU A 300 -24.67 2.04 10.12
C LEU A 300 -23.81 2.27 11.34
N THR A 301 -24.12 1.60 12.46
CA THR A 301 -23.29 1.57 13.64
C THR A 301 -23.21 0.15 14.21
N TRP A 302 -22.03 -0.23 14.70
CA TRP A 302 -21.80 -1.54 15.33
C TRP A 302 -20.68 -1.47 16.36
N ALA A 303 -20.72 -2.36 17.34
CA ALA A 303 -19.64 -2.48 18.34
C ALA A 303 -18.41 -3.18 17.73
N ALA A 304 -17.23 -2.84 18.22
CA ALA A 304 -15.99 -3.49 17.81
C ALA A 304 -16.02 -5.00 18.07
N THR A 305 -15.55 -5.78 17.11
CA THR A 305 -15.25 -7.20 17.28
C THR A 305 -13.81 -7.33 17.79
N PRO A 306 -13.56 -7.98 18.95
CA PRO A 306 -12.21 -8.14 19.47
C PRO A 306 -11.25 -8.77 18.45
N GLY A 307 -10.13 -8.12 18.23
CA GLY A 307 -9.09 -8.58 17.30
C GLY A 307 -9.36 -8.29 15.82
N ALA A 308 -10.48 -7.66 15.46
CA ALA A 308 -10.68 -7.19 14.10
C ALA A 308 -9.72 -6.04 13.77
N SER A 309 -9.15 -6.06 12.58
CA SER A 309 -8.35 -4.97 12.00
C SER A 309 -9.16 -4.14 11.01
N ALA A 310 -10.18 -4.74 10.41
CA ALA A 310 -11.08 -4.07 9.47
C ALA A 310 -12.48 -4.72 9.49
N TYR A 311 -13.40 -4.10 8.78
CA TYR A 311 -14.76 -4.60 8.55
C TYR A 311 -15.11 -4.52 7.08
N LEU A 312 -15.77 -5.56 6.58
CA LEU A 312 -16.46 -5.55 5.30
C LEU A 312 -17.95 -5.34 5.56
N VAL A 313 -18.57 -4.47 4.81
CA VAL A 313 -20.02 -4.27 4.81
C VAL A 313 -20.64 -5.12 3.71
N GLU A 314 -21.61 -5.95 4.07
CA GLU A 314 -22.42 -6.66 3.11
C GLU A 314 -23.83 -6.08 3.08
N GLN A 315 -24.37 -5.89 1.89
CA GLN A 315 -25.66 -5.26 1.65
C GLN A 315 -26.53 -6.14 0.74
N ARG A 316 -27.85 -6.05 0.93
CA ARG A 316 -28.83 -6.38 -0.10
C ARG A 316 -29.93 -5.31 -0.14
N VAL A 317 -30.38 -4.97 -1.36
CA VAL A 317 -31.38 -3.92 -1.54
C VAL A 317 -32.76 -4.57 -1.59
N LEU A 318 -33.48 -4.46 -0.48
CA LEU A 318 -34.83 -5.07 -0.32
C LEU A 318 -35.86 -4.45 -1.26
N SER A 319 -35.73 -3.15 -1.57
CA SER A 319 -36.61 -2.47 -2.53
C SER A 319 -36.52 -3.05 -3.95
N TYR A 320 -35.43 -3.74 -4.28
CA TYR A 320 -35.22 -4.40 -5.57
C TYR A 320 -35.49 -5.91 -5.50
N GLY A 321 -35.96 -6.42 -4.36
CA GLY A 321 -36.26 -7.84 -4.18
C GLY A 321 -35.00 -8.72 -4.04
N GLU A 322 -33.83 -8.16 -3.76
CA GLU A 322 -32.60 -8.91 -3.61
C GLU A 322 -32.68 -9.88 -2.45
N GLN A 323 -32.32 -11.15 -2.69
CA GLN A 323 -32.31 -12.21 -1.69
C GLN A 323 -30.89 -12.48 -1.16
N THR A 324 -29.85 -12.15 -1.92
CA THR A 324 -28.46 -12.44 -1.63
C THR A 324 -27.74 -11.17 -1.18
N PHE A 325 -26.93 -11.29 -0.15
CA PHE A 325 -26.02 -10.21 0.22
C PHE A 325 -24.83 -10.16 -0.76
N TYR A 326 -24.44 -8.96 -1.14
CA TYR A 326 -23.18 -8.70 -1.83
C TYR A 326 -22.30 -7.80 -0.97
N ARG A 327 -21.02 -7.96 -1.14
CA ARG A 327 -20.00 -7.20 -0.40
C ARG A 327 -19.79 -5.84 -1.05
N LEU A 328 -19.75 -4.78 -0.21
CA LEU A 328 -19.29 -3.47 -0.67
C LEU A 328 -17.77 -3.51 -0.96
N PRO A 329 -17.31 -2.66 -1.89
CA PRO A 329 -16.04 -2.90 -2.58
C PRO A 329 -14.76 -2.66 -1.78
N TYR A 330 -14.81 -2.23 -0.51
CA TYR A 330 -13.59 -1.96 0.24
C TYR A 330 -13.77 -2.16 1.74
N PRO A 331 -12.69 -2.51 2.47
CA PRO A 331 -12.74 -2.64 3.91
C PRO A 331 -12.78 -1.27 4.59
N LEU A 332 -13.40 -1.23 5.77
CA LEU A 332 -13.38 -0.09 6.68
C LEU A 332 -12.45 -0.42 7.84
N ALA A 333 -11.54 0.48 8.19
CA ALA A 333 -10.63 0.29 9.33
C ALA A 333 -11.42 0.06 10.64
N ALA A 334 -11.02 -0.94 11.42
CA ALA A 334 -11.63 -1.20 12.72
C ALA A 334 -11.13 -0.18 13.74
N LYS A 335 -12.07 0.41 14.48
CA LYS A 335 -11.77 1.35 15.58
C LYS A 335 -12.23 0.75 16.91
N PRO A 336 -11.55 1.05 18.04
CA PRO A 336 -12.01 0.65 19.35
C PRO A 336 -13.39 1.22 19.67
N GLY A 337 -14.23 0.44 20.34
CA GLY A 337 -15.57 0.87 20.77
C GLY A 337 -16.62 0.75 19.67
N THR A 338 -17.18 1.86 19.23
CA THR A 338 -18.25 1.89 18.22
C THR A 338 -17.70 2.32 16.87
N ASN A 339 -17.99 1.52 15.86
CA ASN A 339 -17.69 1.81 14.45
C ASN A 339 -18.94 2.37 13.77
N THR A 340 -18.75 3.26 12.80
CA THR A 340 -19.84 3.86 12.05
C THR A 340 -19.45 4.00 10.59
N TRP A 341 -20.44 3.89 9.71
CA TRP A 341 -20.27 4.15 8.27
C TRP A 341 -21.59 4.68 7.70
N THR A 342 -21.49 5.56 6.72
CA THR A 342 -22.64 6.15 6.05
C THR A 342 -22.53 5.91 4.55
N THR A 343 -23.64 5.50 3.92
CA THR A 343 -23.69 5.29 2.49
C THR A 343 -23.50 6.60 1.70
N GLY A 344 -23.18 6.48 0.41
CA GLY A 344 -23.38 7.56 -0.54
C GLY A 344 -24.87 7.95 -0.67
N THR A 345 -25.17 8.83 -1.62
CA THR A 345 -26.55 9.30 -1.88
C THR A 345 -27.44 8.16 -2.37
N LEU A 346 -28.59 8.00 -1.73
CA LEU A 346 -29.60 7.00 -2.02
C LEU A 346 -30.92 7.68 -2.41
N PRO A 347 -31.71 7.05 -3.30
CA PRO A 347 -33.08 7.50 -3.55
C PRO A 347 -33.93 7.44 -2.27
N ALA A 348 -34.83 8.43 -2.09
CA ALA A 348 -35.80 8.41 -1.00
C ALA A 348 -36.68 7.14 -1.11
N GLY A 349 -36.99 6.52 0.03
CA GLY A 349 -37.74 5.28 0.13
C GLY A 349 -36.93 4.00 -0.16
N LEU A 350 -35.68 4.10 -0.58
CA LEU A 350 -34.83 2.91 -0.80
C LEU A 350 -34.62 2.19 0.53
N ARG A 351 -34.98 0.91 0.57
CA ARG A 351 -34.85 0.03 1.72
C ARG A 351 -33.76 -1.00 1.48
N SER A 352 -32.77 -1.03 2.37
CA SER A 352 -31.65 -2.00 2.31
C SER A 352 -31.44 -2.68 3.66
N GLU A 353 -30.84 -3.85 3.60
CA GLU A 353 -30.39 -4.61 4.77
C GLU A 353 -28.88 -4.77 4.72
N TYR A 354 -28.24 -4.65 5.89
CA TYR A 354 -26.79 -4.64 6.05
C TYR A 354 -26.35 -5.62 7.12
N ARG A 355 -25.18 -6.22 6.93
CA ARG A 355 -24.47 -6.97 7.95
C ARG A 355 -22.97 -6.70 7.87
N ILE A 356 -22.27 -6.94 8.98
CA ILE A 356 -20.86 -6.64 9.12
C ILE A 356 -20.07 -7.95 9.22
N VAL A 357 -19.02 -8.06 8.42
CA VAL A 357 -18.05 -9.15 8.44
C VAL A 357 -16.72 -8.61 8.95
N PRO A 358 -16.23 -9.05 10.13
CA PRO A 358 -14.95 -8.60 10.65
C PRO A 358 -13.80 -9.28 9.91
N VAL A 359 -12.68 -8.56 9.77
CA VAL A 359 -11.45 -9.05 9.16
C VAL A 359 -10.32 -8.88 10.17
N LYS A 360 -9.41 -9.85 10.21
CA LYS A 360 -8.15 -9.76 10.95
C LYS A 360 -7.00 -9.97 9.97
N GLY A 361 -6.47 -8.88 9.43
CA GLY A 361 -5.47 -8.94 8.37
C GLY A 361 -5.97 -9.72 7.15
N SER A 362 -5.34 -10.86 6.85
CA SER A 362 -5.74 -11.75 5.75
C SER A 362 -6.85 -12.76 6.12
N MET A 363 -7.31 -12.78 7.36
CA MET A 363 -8.32 -13.73 7.83
C MET A 363 -9.70 -13.07 7.82
N ILE A 364 -10.68 -13.71 7.18
CA ILE A 364 -12.06 -13.24 7.07
C ILE A 364 -12.93 -13.99 8.07
N GLY A 365 -13.68 -13.27 8.91
CA GLY A 365 -14.60 -13.80 9.87
C GLY A 365 -16.00 -14.08 9.29
N GLN A 366 -16.97 -14.30 10.16
CA GLN A 366 -18.34 -14.56 9.79
C GLN A 366 -19.21 -13.30 9.94
N ALA A 367 -20.23 -13.19 9.08
CA ALA A 367 -21.20 -12.10 9.17
C ALA A 367 -21.97 -12.13 10.48
N GLY A 368 -22.20 -10.96 11.05
CA GLY A 368 -23.05 -10.76 12.22
C GLY A 368 -24.53 -10.62 11.89
N PRO A 369 -25.39 -10.42 12.91
CA PRO A 369 -26.81 -10.10 12.70
C PRO A 369 -27.00 -8.81 11.89
N SER A 370 -27.96 -8.85 10.98
CA SER A 370 -28.25 -7.73 10.06
C SER A 370 -29.13 -6.65 10.70
N GLY A 371 -29.10 -5.46 10.10
CA GLY A 371 -29.99 -4.34 10.36
C GLY A 371 -30.56 -3.75 9.09
N THR A 372 -31.75 -3.20 9.14
CA THR A 372 -32.47 -2.65 7.98
C THR A 372 -32.66 -1.15 8.14
N ALA A 373 -32.50 -0.40 7.06
CA ALA A 373 -32.81 1.03 7.00
C ALA A 373 -33.59 1.37 5.72
N THR A 374 -34.38 2.44 5.81
CA THR A 374 -35.07 3.06 4.65
C THR A 374 -34.60 4.51 4.56
N ALA A 375 -34.11 4.94 3.41
CA ALA A 375 -33.70 6.33 3.14
C ALA A 375 -34.93 7.25 3.21
N GLN A 376 -34.79 8.38 3.86
CA GLN A 376 -35.85 9.39 4.02
C GLN A 376 -35.84 10.38 2.85
#